data_9675f8cc727a8e43472466d18ed7b5ae
#
_entry.id   9675f8cc727a8e43472466d18ed7b5ae
#
_cell.length_a   1.000
_cell.length_b   1.000
_cell.length_c   1.000
_cell.angle_alpha   90.00
_cell.angle_beta   90.00
_cell.angle_gamma   90.00
#
_symmetry.space_group_name_H-M   'P 1'
#
loop_
_entity.id
_entity.type
_entity.pdbx_description
1 polymer ?
#
loop_
_entity_poly.entity_id
_entity_poly.type
_entity_poly.pdbx_seq_one_letter_code
_entity_poly.pdbx_strand_id
1 'polypeptide(L)'
;MKLYIDENNKVVTMHEATSEMKCFEEFENRKPYSFDGVKELENCIHPIHVLLNTSMIDEKWIYMNLKSYISKNDRVCILPFSFFNDTKNESDWNKQYAPGQGIWYRSNQDVFYKYGIGKEQIVWVNYFKDSMDEMKEKILNSSILMLTGGAPDLMMKRIKEKKLKKLIKKA
;
A
#
# COMPACT_ATOMS: atom_id res chain seq x y z
N MET A 1 -3.07 9.14 17.76
CA MET A 1 -4.42 9.66 17.40
C MET A 1 -5.40 8.66 17.97
N LYS A 2 -6.34 9.09 18.81
CA LYS A 2 -7.36 8.19 19.35
C LYS A 2 -8.46 8.05 18.32
N LEU A 3 -8.84 6.81 18.04
CA LEU A 3 -9.96 6.44 17.20
C LEU A 3 -11.07 5.90 18.08
N TYR A 4 -12.31 6.06 17.69
CA TYR A 4 -13.49 5.61 18.40
C TYR A 4 -14.37 4.80 17.46
N ILE A 5 -15.21 3.95 18.01
CA ILE A 5 -16.22 3.20 17.24
C ILE A 5 -17.59 3.59 17.73
N ASP A 6 -18.47 3.95 16.79
CA ASP A 6 -19.88 4.20 17.07
C ASP A 6 -20.69 2.88 17.21
N GLU A 7 -21.95 3.01 17.54
CA GLU A 7 -22.89 1.87 17.71
C GLU A 7 -23.07 1.03 16.43
N ASN A 8 -22.72 1.59 15.24
CA ASN A 8 -22.80 0.94 13.95
C ASN A 8 -21.45 0.32 13.52
N ASN A 9 -20.48 0.22 14.44
CA ASN A 9 -19.11 -0.22 14.18
C ASN A 9 -18.33 0.66 13.17
N LYS A 10 -18.75 1.91 12.98
CA LYS A 10 -18.03 2.87 12.15
C LYS A 10 -16.93 3.54 12.96
N VAL A 11 -15.72 3.54 12.42
CA VAL A 11 -14.57 4.23 13.01
C VAL A 11 -14.72 5.73 12.78
N VAL A 12 -14.64 6.51 13.86
CA VAL A 12 -14.73 7.96 13.86
C VAL A 12 -13.49 8.59 14.50
N THR A 13 -13.21 9.83 14.15
CA THR A 13 -12.09 10.58 14.73
C THR A 13 -12.47 11.14 16.09
N MET A 14 -11.46 11.58 16.86
CA MET A 14 -11.67 12.18 18.18
C MET A 14 -12.57 13.43 18.13
N HIS A 15 -12.64 14.14 17.01
CA HIS A 15 -13.51 15.32 16.83
C HIS A 15 -14.98 14.95 16.57
N GLU A 16 -15.22 13.74 16.10
CA GLU A 16 -16.56 13.22 15.83
C GLU A 16 -17.07 12.32 16.97
N ALA A 17 -16.20 12.00 17.93
CA ALA A 17 -16.54 11.13 19.05
C ALA A 17 -17.44 11.86 20.06
N THR A 18 -18.51 11.20 20.47
CA THR A 18 -19.37 11.61 21.59
C THR A 18 -18.98 10.88 22.86
N SER A 19 -19.50 11.33 24.02
CA SER A 19 -19.25 10.67 25.32
C SER A 19 -19.80 9.24 25.40
N GLU A 20 -20.67 8.85 24.48
CA GLU A 20 -21.28 7.51 24.42
C GLU A 20 -20.44 6.53 23.58
N MET A 21 -19.46 7.04 22.81
CA MET A 21 -18.61 6.21 21.96
C MET A 21 -17.47 5.58 22.75
N LYS A 22 -17.25 4.28 22.53
CA LYS A 22 -16.13 3.56 23.15
C LYS A 22 -14.81 3.97 22.53
N CYS A 23 -13.84 4.32 23.38
CA CYS A 23 -12.49 4.61 22.93
C CYS A 23 -11.83 3.36 22.34
N PHE A 24 -11.10 3.53 21.24
CA PHE A 24 -10.37 2.44 20.57
C PHE A 24 -9.29 1.81 21.46
N GLU A 25 -8.82 2.50 22.51
CA GLU A 25 -7.90 1.95 23.52
C GLU A 25 -8.51 0.80 24.34
N GLU A 26 -9.84 0.76 24.50
CA GLU A 26 -10.52 -0.41 25.06
C GLU A 26 -10.50 -1.61 24.12
N PHE A 27 -10.29 -1.39 22.83
CA PHE A 27 -10.09 -2.45 21.84
C PHE A 27 -8.68 -3.02 21.86
N GLU A 28 -7.65 -2.26 22.24
CA GLU A 28 -6.30 -2.79 22.44
C GLU A 28 -6.25 -3.79 23.61
N ASN A 29 -7.12 -3.63 24.60
CA ASN A 29 -7.23 -4.55 25.73
C ASN A 29 -8.21 -5.71 25.50
N ARG A 30 -9.07 -5.65 24.49
CA ARG A 30 -9.63 -6.88 23.94
C ARG A 30 -8.46 -7.61 23.30
N LYS A 31 -8.17 -8.85 23.78
CA LYS A 31 -7.28 -9.77 23.06
C LYS A 31 -7.49 -9.49 21.58
N PRO A 32 -6.42 -9.09 20.84
CA PRO A 32 -6.53 -8.88 19.40
C PRO A 32 -7.33 -10.07 18.94
N TYR A 33 -8.45 -9.86 18.25
CA TYR A 33 -9.34 -10.91 17.84
C TYR A 33 -8.52 -12.16 17.79
N SER A 34 -8.68 -13.06 18.78
CA SER A 34 -7.97 -14.30 18.68
C SER A 34 -8.55 -14.85 17.41
N PHE A 35 -7.83 -14.66 16.33
CA PHE A 35 -8.04 -15.42 15.14
C PHE A 35 -7.75 -16.85 15.57
N ASP A 36 -8.72 -17.47 16.27
CA ASP A 36 -8.73 -18.92 16.38
C ASP A 36 -8.83 -19.54 14.99
N GLY A 37 -9.11 -18.70 13.96
CA GLY A 37 -8.92 -18.95 12.54
C GLY A 37 -7.54 -18.62 11.97
N VAL A 38 -6.53 -18.20 12.73
CA VAL A 38 -5.18 -18.02 12.17
C VAL A 38 -4.62 -19.33 11.63
N LYS A 39 -4.99 -20.47 12.21
CA LYS A 39 -4.68 -21.79 11.62
C LYS A 39 -5.39 -22.08 10.30
N GLU A 40 -6.56 -21.51 10.05
CA GLU A 40 -7.22 -21.57 8.75
C GLU A 40 -6.63 -20.55 7.77
N LEU A 41 -6.13 -19.39 8.25
CA LEU A 41 -5.44 -18.41 7.42
C LEU A 41 -4.05 -18.84 6.98
N GLU A 42 -3.37 -19.73 7.71
CA GLU A 42 -2.09 -20.33 7.27
C GLU A 42 -2.26 -21.18 6.01
N ASN A 43 -3.46 -21.65 5.70
CA ASN A 43 -3.79 -22.39 4.49
C ASN A 43 -4.61 -21.58 3.46
N CYS A 44 -5.06 -20.38 3.83
CA CYS A 44 -5.71 -19.46 2.89
C CYS A 44 -4.68 -18.49 2.35
N ILE A 45 -4.35 -18.64 1.06
CA ILE A 45 -3.53 -17.68 0.30
C ILE A 45 -4.37 -16.40 0.09
N HIS A 46 -4.64 -15.70 1.15
CA HIS A 46 -5.26 -14.38 1.06
C HIS A 46 -4.17 -13.32 1.14
N PRO A 47 -4.16 -12.34 0.22
CA PRO A 47 -3.21 -11.25 0.29
C PRO A 47 -3.40 -10.45 1.57
N ILE A 48 -2.30 -10.10 2.22
CA ILE A 48 -2.31 -9.21 3.39
C ILE A 48 -2.45 -7.77 2.89
N HIS A 49 -3.49 -7.09 3.33
CA HIS A 49 -3.71 -5.67 3.01
C HIS A 49 -3.23 -4.79 4.15
N VAL A 50 -2.24 -3.95 3.87
CA VAL A 50 -1.71 -2.96 4.82
C VAL A 50 -2.15 -1.57 4.37
N LEU A 51 -2.93 -0.89 5.21
CA LEU A 51 -3.40 0.47 4.96
C LEU A 51 -2.61 1.44 5.84
N LEU A 52 -1.85 2.33 5.20
CA LEU A 52 -1.03 3.33 5.87
C LEU A 52 -1.36 4.72 5.32
N ASN A 53 -1.21 5.72 6.17
CA ASN A 53 -1.28 7.13 5.79
C ASN A 53 0.09 7.74 5.42
N THR A 54 1.10 6.90 5.27
CA THR A 54 2.47 7.29 4.95
C THR A 54 3.12 6.26 4.02
N SER A 55 4.10 6.68 3.22
CA SER A 55 4.98 5.78 2.48
C SER A 55 6.22 5.35 3.27
N MET A 56 6.44 5.91 4.47
CA MET A 56 7.64 5.68 5.29
C MET A 56 7.53 4.36 6.08
N ILE A 57 7.43 3.25 5.36
CA ILE A 57 7.28 1.91 5.97
C ILE A 57 8.54 1.45 6.71
N ASP A 58 9.66 2.16 6.55
CA ASP A 58 10.91 1.95 7.26
C ASP A 58 10.97 2.66 8.62
N GLU A 59 9.98 3.47 9.00
CA GLU A 59 9.87 4.01 10.35
C GLU A 59 9.82 2.88 11.38
N LYS A 60 10.45 3.11 12.53
CA LYS A 60 10.68 2.06 13.54
C LYS A 60 9.43 1.27 13.91
N TRP A 61 8.34 1.97 14.17
CA TRP A 61 7.09 1.34 14.61
C TRP A 61 6.40 0.55 13.49
N ILE A 62 6.43 1.05 12.24
CA ILE A 62 5.88 0.35 11.08
C ILE A 62 6.75 -0.86 10.75
N TYR A 63 8.07 -0.67 10.68
CA TYR A 63 9.03 -1.73 10.42
C TYR A 63 8.87 -2.89 11.42
N MET A 64 8.73 -2.61 12.72
CA MET A 64 8.57 -3.65 13.74
C MET A 64 7.32 -4.50 13.54
N ASN A 65 6.25 -3.93 12.97
CA ASN A 65 5.02 -4.63 12.67
C ASN A 65 5.06 -5.37 11.31
N LEU A 66 5.75 -4.81 10.31
CA LEU A 66 5.77 -5.38 8.96
C LEU A 66 6.92 -6.37 8.71
N LYS A 67 7.99 -6.34 9.48
CA LYS A 67 9.18 -7.18 9.24
C LYS A 67 8.95 -8.69 9.25
N SER A 68 7.85 -9.17 9.84
CA SER A 68 7.45 -10.58 9.82
C SER A 68 6.71 -10.98 8.53
N TYR A 69 6.23 -9.99 7.78
CA TYR A 69 5.46 -10.20 6.55
C TYR A 69 6.29 -9.87 5.29
N ILE A 70 7.37 -9.10 5.41
CA ILE A 70 8.22 -8.69 4.31
C ILE A 70 9.55 -9.41 4.41
N SER A 71 9.90 -10.16 3.37
CA SER A 71 11.13 -10.93 3.25
C SER A 71 12.14 -10.21 2.34
N LYS A 72 13.44 -10.40 2.60
CA LYS A 72 14.52 -9.95 1.70
C LYS A 72 14.46 -10.56 0.29
N ASN A 73 13.69 -11.64 0.12
CA ASN A 73 13.53 -12.32 -1.17
C ASN A 73 12.29 -11.82 -1.93
N ASP A 74 11.49 -10.92 -1.32
CA ASP A 74 10.30 -10.38 -1.97
C ASP A 74 10.66 -9.49 -3.16
N ARG A 75 9.74 -9.45 -4.11
CA ARG A 75 9.77 -8.53 -5.25
C ARG A 75 8.65 -7.52 -5.08
N VAL A 76 8.99 -6.25 -5.26
CA VAL A 76 8.05 -5.14 -5.07
C VAL A 76 7.68 -4.55 -6.42
N CYS A 77 6.38 -4.38 -6.63
CA CYS A 77 5.85 -3.58 -7.73
C CYS A 77 5.23 -2.30 -7.20
N ILE A 78 5.77 -1.15 -7.58
CA ILE A 78 5.26 0.17 -7.20
C ILE A 78 4.34 0.69 -8.30
N LEU A 79 3.08 0.99 -7.94
CA LEU A 79 2.05 1.52 -8.83
C LEU A 79 1.74 2.99 -8.47
N PRO A 80 2.43 3.98 -9.05
CA PRO A 80 2.22 5.39 -8.75
C PRO A 80 1.07 5.95 -9.59
N PHE A 81 -0.13 5.41 -9.44
CA PHE A 81 -1.31 5.81 -10.22
C PHE A 81 -2.13 6.93 -9.56
N SER A 82 -1.72 7.37 -8.37
CA SER A 82 -2.37 8.42 -7.59
C SER A 82 -1.91 9.84 -7.92
N PHE A 83 -1.09 10.02 -8.96
CA PHE A 83 -0.62 11.33 -9.39
C PHE A 83 -1.78 12.28 -9.79
N PHE A 84 -1.58 13.59 -9.59
CA PHE A 84 -2.59 14.60 -9.89
C PHE A 84 -2.73 14.86 -11.40
N ASN A 85 -3.75 15.63 -11.79
CA ASN A 85 -4.08 15.88 -13.20
C ASN A 85 -3.11 16.81 -13.94
N ASP A 86 -2.14 17.39 -13.27
CA ASP A 86 -1.01 18.14 -13.84
C ASP A 86 0.02 17.22 -14.52
N THR A 87 0.06 15.96 -14.13
CA THR A 87 0.87 14.90 -14.75
C THR A 87 0.15 14.35 -15.99
N LYS A 88 0.51 14.85 -17.18
CA LYS A 88 -0.24 14.58 -18.43
C LYS A 88 0.45 13.61 -19.37
N ASN A 89 1.72 13.37 -19.20
CA ASN A 89 2.56 12.58 -20.11
C ASN A 89 3.73 11.92 -19.39
N GLU A 90 4.51 11.13 -20.12
CA GLU A 90 5.68 10.44 -19.59
C GLU A 90 6.74 11.40 -19.01
N SER A 91 6.96 12.56 -19.65
CA SER A 91 7.93 13.55 -19.14
C SER A 91 7.54 14.09 -17.78
N ASP A 92 6.25 14.38 -17.55
CA ASP A 92 5.76 14.84 -16.26
C ASP A 92 5.82 13.73 -15.22
N TRP A 93 5.52 12.49 -15.62
CA TRP A 93 5.65 11.31 -14.77
C TRP A 93 7.12 11.09 -14.34
N ASN A 94 8.06 11.22 -15.27
CA ASN A 94 9.48 11.04 -15.00
C ASN A 94 10.02 12.05 -13.97
N LYS A 95 9.55 13.29 -13.98
CA LYS A 95 9.91 14.30 -12.96
C LYS A 95 9.51 13.87 -11.56
N GLN A 96 8.47 13.05 -11.44
CA GLN A 96 7.94 12.61 -10.15
C GLN A 96 8.52 11.27 -9.71
N TYR A 97 8.67 10.30 -10.63
CA TYR A 97 8.90 8.90 -10.27
C TYR A 97 10.09 8.23 -10.98
N ALA A 98 10.73 8.87 -11.96
CA ALA A 98 11.83 8.22 -12.68
C ALA A 98 13.04 7.94 -11.77
N PRO A 99 13.72 6.79 -11.98
CA PRO A 99 14.91 6.41 -11.25
C PRO A 99 15.97 7.52 -11.21
N GLY A 100 16.38 7.91 -10.01
CA GLY A 100 17.43 8.90 -9.77
C GLY A 100 17.07 10.37 -10.01
N GLN A 101 15.90 10.64 -10.60
CA GLN A 101 15.47 12.00 -10.96
C GLN A 101 14.13 12.40 -10.31
N GLY A 102 13.22 11.44 -10.12
CA GLY A 102 11.89 11.71 -9.60
C GLY A 102 11.89 12.14 -8.15
N ILE A 103 11.14 13.21 -7.85
CA ILE A 103 11.04 13.76 -6.48
C ILE A 103 10.50 12.76 -5.46
N TRP A 104 9.65 11.82 -5.90
CA TRP A 104 9.04 10.77 -5.07
C TRP A 104 9.71 9.41 -5.21
N TYR A 105 10.75 9.30 -6.06
CA TYR A 105 11.41 8.02 -6.33
C TYR A 105 11.99 7.42 -5.06
N ARG A 106 12.87 8.16 -4.36
CA ARG A 106 13.54 7.64 -3.16
C ARG A 106 12.57 7.33 -2.03
N SER A 107 11.64 8.22 -1.75
CA SER A 107 10.67 8.04 -0.64
C SER A 107 9.76 6.84 -0.81
N ASN A 108 9.57 6.32 -2.02
CA ASN A 108 8.77 5.14 -2.26
C ASN A 108 9.61 3.87 -2.49
N GLN A 109 10.88 3.98 -2.82
CA GLN A 109 11.75 2.83 -3.09
C GLN A 109 12.68 2.51 -1.94
N ASP A 110 13.39 3.52 -1.40
CA ASP A 110 14.48 3.31 -0.45
C ASP A 110 13.98 2.73 0.89
N VAL A 111 12.71 2.93 1.19
CA VAL A 111 12.01 2.36 2.37
C VAL A 111 12.06 0.83 2.42
N PHE A 112 12.18 0.16 1.27
CA PHE A 112 12.28 -1.30 1.20
C PHE A 112 13.68 -1.83 1.52
N TYR A 113 14.72 -1.00 1.41
CA TYR A 113 16.09 -1.44 1.70
C TYR A 113 16.27 -1.85 3.16
N LYS A 114 15.51 -1.28 4.08
CA LYS A 114 15.52 -1.68 5.50
C LYS A 114 15.06 -3.11 5.73
N TYR A 115 14.24 -3.65 4.82
CA TYR A 115 13.79 -5.05 4.83
C TYR A 115 14.74 -5.99 4.11
N GLY A 116 15.85 -5.47 3.58
CA GLY A 116 16.84 -6.24 2.84
C GLY A 116 16.49 -6.47 1.37
N ILE A 117 15.46 -5.80 0.85
CA ILE A 117 15.07 -5.88 -0.56
C ILE A 117 16.00 -4.99 -1.38
N GLY A 118 16.68 -5.54 -2.36
CA GLY A 118 17.59 -4.82 -3.24
C GLY A 118 16.86 -4.03 -4.35
N LYS A 119 17.57 -3.06 -4.93
CA LYS A 119 17.02 -2.22 -6.01
C LYS A 119 16.50 -3.01 -7.21
N GLU A 120 17.17 -4.11 -7.54
CA GLU A 120 16.84 -5.00 -8.64
C GLU A 120 15.56 -5.79 -8.44
N GLN A 121 15.09 -5.88 -7.20
CA GLN A 121 13.84 -6.53 -6.84
C GLN A 121 12.64 -5.57 -6.87
N ILE A 122 12.88 -4.28 -7.15
CA ILE A 122 11.84 -3.24 -7.13
C ILE A 122 11.57 -2.76 -8.55
N VAL A 123 10.35 -2.97 -9.01
CA VAL A 123 9.89 -2.53 -10.33
C VAL A 123 8.83 -1.45 -10.20
N TRP A 124 8.83 -0.52 -11.15
CA TRP A 124 7.87 0.56 -11.22
C TRP A 124 6.97 0.38 -12.44
N VAL A 125 5.69 0.62 -12.27
CA VAL A 125 4.75 0.68 -13.40
C VAL A 125 4.65 2.11 -13.89
N ASN A 126 5.11 2.36 -15.12
CA ASN A 126 4.94 3.65 -15.77
C ASN A 126 3.60 3.70 -16.49
N TYR A 127 2.68 4.52 -16.00
CA TYR A 127 1.31 4.63 -16.52
C TYR A 127 1.26 5.03 -18.01
N PHE A 128 2.21 5.86 -18.47
CA PHE A 128 2.23 6.40 -19.84
C PHE A 128 3.04 5.54 -20.80
N LYS A 129 4.07 4.85 -20.32
CA LYS A 129 5.02 4.11 -21.14
C LYS A 129 4.68 2.63 -21.24
N ASP A 130 4.38 2.00 -20.10
CA ASP A 130 4.22 0.55 -20.07
C ASP A 130 2.97 0.13 -20.85
N SER A 131 3.11 -0.87 -21.68
CA SER A 131 2.00 -1.59 -22.28
C SER A 131 1.17 -2.33 -21.22
N MET A 132 -0.02 -2.75 -21.59
CA MET A 132 -0.88 -3.52 -20.68
C MET A 132 -0.25 -4.84 -20.24
N ASP A 133 0.52 -5.48 -21.12
CA ASP A 133 1.12 -6.77 -20.83
C ASP A 133 2.36 -6.60 -19.94
N GLU A 134 3.17 -5.56 -20.15
CA GLU A 134 4.25 -5.19 -19.22
C GLU A 134 3.73 -4.84 -17.83
N MET A 135 2.63 -4.09 -17.72
CA MET A 135 2.00 -3.80 -16.43
C MET A 135 1.56 -5.08 -15.71
N LYS A 136 0.91 -6.00 -16.44
CA LYS A 136 0.46 -7.29 -15.89
C LYS A 136 1.65 -8.14 -15.44
N GLU A 137 2.69 -8.22 -16.25
CA GLU A 137 3.90 -8.98 -15.94
C GLU A 137 4.56 -8.46 -14.67
N LYS A 138 4.76 -7.14 -14.55
CA LYS A 138 5.32 -6.49 -13.37
C LYS A 138 4.51 -6.81 -12.10
N ILE A 139 3.19 -6.75 -12.19
CA ILE A 139 2.28 -7.03 -11.06
C ILE A 139 2.33 -8.51 -10.68
N LEU A 140 2.19 -9.43 -11.64
CA LEU A 140 2.13 -10.87 -11.38
C LEU A 140 3.46 -11.46 -10.89
N ASN A 141 4.59 -10.87 -11.27
CA ASN A 141 5.92 -11.29 -10.86
C ASN A 141 6.39 -10.64 -9.55
N SER A 142 5.50 -9.99 -8.82
CA SER A 142 5.80 -9.33 -7.55
C SER A 142 4.96 -9.92 -6.42
N SER A 143 5.57 -10.08 -5.24
CA SER A 143 4.91 -10.53 -4.01
C SER A 143 4.35 -9.37 -3.18
N ILE A 144 4.82 -8.14 -3.46
CA ILE A 144 4.36 -6.92 -2.79
C ILE A 144 3.89 -5.92 -3.83
N LEU A 145 2.66 -5.43 -3.69
CA LEU A 145 2.14 -4.31 -4.47
C LEU A 145 2.06 -3.07 -3.59
N MET A 146 2.82 -2.04 -3.95
CA MET A 146 2.75 -0.74 -3.28
C MET A 146 1.94 0.24 -4.13
N LEU A 147 0.81 0.66 -3.61
CA LEU A 147 0.02 1.76 -4.16
C LEU A 147 0.48 3.06 -3.48
N THR A 148 1.00 4.01 -4.27
CA THR A 148 1.53 5.26 -3.70
C THR A 148 0.41 6.18 -3.18
N GLY A 149 0.76 7.05 -2.25
CA GLY A 149 -0.11 8.14 -1.79
C GLY A 149 -0.38 9.18 -2.89
N GLY A 150 -1.38 10.01 -2.69
CA GLY A 150 -1.82 11.07 -3.60
C GLY A 150 -3.35 11.15 -3.71
N ALA A 151 -3.90 11.18 -4.93
CA ALA A 151 -5.34 11.24 -5.20
C ALA A 151 -5.94 9.82 -5.37
N PRO A 152 -6.63 9.25 -4.36
CA PRO A 152 -7.13 7.88 -4.41
C PRO A 152 -8.24 7.68 -5.44
N ASP A 153 -9.06 8.68 -5.70
CA ASP A 153 -10.09 8.68 -6.74
C ASP A 153 -9.48 8.57 -8.14
N LEU A 154 -8.42 9.33 -8.41
CA LEU A 154 -7.67 9.26 -9.67
C LEU A 154 -6.95 7.91 -9.82
N MET A 155 -6.38 7.38 -8.74
CA MET A 155 -5.78 6.05 -8.74
C MET A 155 -6.82 4.99 -9.13
N MET A 156 -7.99 4.98 -8.49
CA MET A 156 -9.05 4.02 -8.80
C MET A 156 -9.58 4.17 -10.23
N LYS A 157 -9.68 5.41 -10.74
CA LYS A 157 -10.03 5.68 -12.14
C LYS A 157 -9.02 5.04 -13.08
N ARG A 158 -7.71 5.28 -12.89
CA ARG A 158 -6.64 4.76 -13.74
C ARG A 158 -6.50 3.24 -13.68
N ILE A 159 -6.66 2.64 -12.49
CA ILE A 159 -6.71 1.17 -12.33
C ILE A 159 -7.87 0.57 -13.17
N LYS A 160 -9.03 1.24 -13.22
CA LYS A 160 -10.16 0.80 -14.05
C LYS A 160 -9.87 1.00 -15.54
N GLU A 161 -9.34 2.15 -15.95
CA GLU A 161 -8.95 2.46 -17.35
C GLU A 161 -7.95 1.42 -17.88
N LYS A 162 -6.95 1.08 -17.09
CA LYS A 162 -5.96 0.03 -17.42
C LYS A 162 -6.46 -1.38 -17.14
N LYS A 163 -7.75 -1.59 -16.81
CA LYS A 163 -8.38 -2.91 -16.55
C LYS A 163 -7.62 -3.79 -15.51
N LEU A 164 -6.85 -3.18 -14.61
CA LEU A 164 -6.00 -3.88 -13.65
C LEU A 164 -6.75 -4.34 -12.39
N LYS A 165 -8.00 -3.90 -12.17
CA LYS A 165 -8.75 -4.19 -10.94
C LYS A 165 -8.81 -5.67 -10.57
N LYS A 166 -9.09 -6.55 -11.56
CA LYS A 166 -9.17 -7.99 -11.31
C LYS A 166 -7.81 -8.61 -11.01
N LEU A 167 -6.76 -8.06 -11.62
CA LEU A 167 -5.39 -8.52 -11.43
C LEU A 167 -4.89 -8.18 -10.03
N ILE A 168 -5.03 -6.91 -9.62
CA ILE A 168 -4.63 -6.44 -8.29
C ILE A 168 -5.36 -7.20 -7.15
N LYS A 169 -6.58 -7.66 -7.40
CA LYS A 169 -7.31 -8.48 -6.42
C LYS A 169 -6.81 -9.93 -6.32
N LYS A 170 -6.03 -10.40 -7.28
CA LYS A 170 -5.50 -11.77 -7.33
C LYS A 170 -4.03 -11.84 -6.90
N ALA A 171 -3.32 -10.72 -6.98
CA ALA A 171 -1.95 -10.58 -6.55
C ALA A 171 -1.89 -10.34 -5.04
#